data_c0c8128337c128b73c712000b27bebce
#
_entry.id   c0c8128337c128b73c712000b27bebce
#
_cell.length_a   1.000
_cell.length_b   1.000
_cell.length_c   1.000
_cell.angle_alpha   90.00
_cell.angle_beta   90.00
_cell.angle_gamma   90.00
#
_symmetry.space_group_name_H-M   'P 1'
#
loop_
_entity.id
_entity.type
_entity.pdbx_description
1 polymer ?
#
loop_
_entity_poly.entity_id
_entity_poly.type
_entity_poly.pdbx_seq_one_letter_code
_entity_poly.pdbx_strand_id
1 'polypeptide(L)'
;MFWADQLANQAVVRVEKDFAEGKINEKCAVIRCGQTPSGGKHIGNLNDVIRAYFVYKSIKEKIENREWDGKVKFIHTSDDRDPLKDIPIKIMDLNWKWHESKDLGLEKFLGMPLCRVPDPFGSCSSWSQHFTKVWVEGIKMLGIEDMEIYYNDDLYKEGKFDLYIKAIFEKREKVSEIVKKFQETKHENYIPFDAICPNCGRLANIDDLNNNTVKFKCGGKEIKKKKTEGCGYKGEVKISEGKLQWRYEWPAQWGIFNTTFEPFGKDHFEGSWKSGQVIAREIYNIEPPIPFVYEFFLVNGEKMSASKGNVYVTQDVLKILEPEVLLYFYTKKPEKQRDLTLAEIFRLVDEFDNVEKIYYGAENGRTEHETEDAKRMYEICINKKFSAIPKRLPYVFASTLSQIYGEKAIEKVRETNKKAGQILYDDDLAKIRLEKAGNWANLYIPEGERIKIIDDKEAQKIYLGLDNKIKELLNKFAEMGVENLSGKEITLKIGELIKSSGDKELSVKFYGACYMLLFGKEKGPKLAGFIDTLDKDFIINRFKAE
;
A
#
# COMPACT_ATOMS: atom_id res chain seq x y z
N MET A 1 0.58 16.99 -17.61
CA MET A 1 1.62 15.91 -17.54
C MET A 1 1.58 15.34 -16.13
N PHE A 2 1.49 14.03 -16.02
CA PHE A 2 1.42 13.31 -14.76
C PHE A 2 2.70 13.55 -13.90
N TRP A 3 2.57 13.64 -12.57
CA TRP A 3 3.66 14.03 -11.68
C TRP A 3 4.89 13.11 -11.74
N ALA A 4 4.70 11.79 -11.90
CA ALA A 4 5.83 10.86 -11.99
C ALA A 4 6.63 11.05 -13.29
N ASP A 5 5.98 11.38 -14.41
CA ASP A 5 6.64 11.69 -15.69
C ASP A 5 7.43 13.00 -15.61
N GLN A 6 6.91 14.01 -14.87
CA GLN A 6 7.66 15.25 -14.63
C GLN A 6 8.94 14.99 -13.85
N LEU A 7 8.86 14.19 -12.78
CA LEU A 7 10.02 13.82 -11.96
C LEU A 7 10.99 12.92 -12.71
N ALA A 8 10.48 12.00 -13.54
CA ALA A 8 11.31 11.18 -14.44
C ALA A 8 12.11 12.06 -15.41
N ASN A 9 11.48 13.08 -16.00
CA ASN A 9 12.18 14.05 -16.87
C ASN A 9 13.26 14.82 -16.10
N GLN A 10 12.96 15.29 -14.87
CA GLN A 10 13.96 15.98 -14.04
C GLN A 10 15.14 15.06 -13.70
N ALA A 11 14.87 13.77 -13.39
CA ALA A 11 15.90 12.79 -13.10
C ALA A 11 16.82 12.55 -14.31
N VAL A 12 16.24 12.39 -15.51
CA VAL A 12 17.00 12.25 -16.76
C VAL A 12 17.87 13.48 -17.02
N VAL A 13 17.29 14.67 -16.95
CA VAL A 13 18.05 15.94 -17.14
C VAL A 13 19.20 16.07 -16.13
N ARG A 14 18.98 15.68 -14.88
CA ARG A 14 20.01 15.69 -13.85
C ARG A 14 21.16 14.72 -14.18
N VAL A 15 20.84 13.50 -14.59
CA VAL A 15 21.85 12.49 -14.97
C VAL A 15 22.65 12.94 -16.19
N GLU A 16 22.00 13.49 -17.22
CA GLU A 16 22.68 14.03 -18.41
C GLU A 16 23.66 15.15 -18.05
N LYS A 17 23.23 16.06 -17.19
CA LYS A 17 24.09 17.15 -16.69
C LYS A 17 25.28 16.60 -15.91
N ASP A 18 25.06 15.73 -14.94
CA ASP A 18 26.12 15.19 -14.08
C ASP A 18 27.11 14.33 -14.89
N PHE A 19 26.65 13.65 -15.94
CA PHE A 19 27.51 12.93 -16.88
C PHE A 19 28.35 13.88 -17.74
N ALA A 20 27.75 14.93 -18.30
CA ALA A 20 28.45 15.93 -19.10
C ALA A 20 29.51 16.71 -18.29
N GLU A 21 29.26 16.94 -17.01
CA GLU A 21 30.18 17.58 -16.07
C GLU A 21 31.24 16.61 -15.49
N GLY A 22 31.23 15.33 -15.86
CA GLY A 22 32.17 14.31 -15.37
C GLY A 22 32.00 13.93 -13.90
N LYS A 23 30.85 14.23 -13.31
CA LYS A 23 30.54 13.88 -11.91
C LYS A 23 30.19 12.40 -11.75
N ILE A 24 29.67 11.80 -12.80
CA ILE A 24 29.34 10.36 -12.89
C ILE A 24 29.96 9.78 -14.16
N ASN A 25 30.34 8.51 -14.11
CA ASN A 25 31.01 7.82 -15.22
C ASN A 25 30.02 7.09 -16.16
N GLU A 26 28.76 7.00 -15.78
CA GLU A 26 27.71 6.30 -16.51
C GLU A 26 26.38 7.05 -16.37
N LYS A 27 25.61 7.12 -17.44
CA LYS A 27 24.25 7.66 -17.44
C LYS A 27 23.29 6.67 -16.75
N CYS A 28 23.24 6.70 -15.41
CA CYS A 28 22.39 5.83 -14.62
C CYS A 28 21.56 6.65 -13.62
N ALA A 29 20.24 6.65 -13.77
CA ALA A 29 19.34 7.23 -12.78
C ALA A 29 19.11 6.22 -11.65
N VAL A 30 19.45 6.60 -10.42
CA VAL A 30 19.21 5.77 -9.23
C VAL A 30 18.01 6.31 -8.48
N ILE A 31 16.93 5.54 -8.50
CA ILE A 31 15.68 5.80 -7.81
C ILE A 31 15.71 5.01 -6.52
N ARG A 32 15.74 5.70 -5.38
CA ARG A 32 15.94 5.07 -4.08
C ARG A 32 14.72 5.25 -3.18
N CYS A 33 14.47 4.26 -2.36
CA CYS A 33 13.65 4.33 -1.15
C CYS A 33 14.33 3.57 -0.02
N GLY A 34 13.90 3.74 1.22
CA GLY A 34 14.50 3.03 2.34
C GLY A 34 13.60 2.98 3.56
N GLN A 35 13.83 2.00 4.42
CA GLN A 35 13.07 1.86 5.66
C GLN A 35 13.84 1.15 6.76
N THR A 36 13.56 1.55 8.02
CA THR A 36 13.95 0.78 9.20
C THR A 36 13.02 -0.45 9.36
N PRO A 37 13.51 -1.70 9.34
CA PRO A 37 12.69 -2.91 9.49
C PRO A 37 12.29 -3.14 10.96
N SER A 38 11.57 -2.20 11.56
CA SER A 38 11.24 -2.17 13.00
C SER A 38 10.02 -3.03 13.38
N GLY A 39 9.50 -3.84 12.46
CA GLY A 39 8.29 -4.67 12.59
C GLY A 39 7.48 -4.66 11.31
N GLY A 40 6.25 -5.13 11.34
CA GLY A 40 5.34 -5.11 10.19
C GLY A 40 5.13 -3.69 9.66
N LYS A 41 5.38 -3.51 8.36
CA LYS A 41 5.23 -2.21 7.68
C LYS A 41 3.82 -2.08 7.12
N HIS A 42 3.17 -0.99 7.46
CA HIS A 42 1.81 -0.72 7.01
C HIS A 42 1.78 -0.06 5.62
N ILE A 43 0.63 -0.09 4.97
CA ILE A 43 0.43 0.50 3.63
C ILE A 43 0.80 1.99 3.57
N GLY A 44 0.80 2.75 4.67
CA GLY A 44 1.32 4.12 4.71
C GLY A 44 2.80 4.22 4.35
N ASN A 45 3.61 3.19 4.68
CA ASN A 45 5.02 3.13 4.32
C ASN A 45 5.25 2.78 2.84
N LEU A 46 4.23 2.24 2.14
CA LEU A 46 4.32 2.01 0.70
C LEU A 46 4.44 3.30 -0.12
N ASN A 47 4.14 4.48 0.47
CA ASN A 47 4.35 5.74 -0.23
C ASN A 47 5.79 5.90 -0.73
N ASP A 48 6.80 5.55 0.09
CA ASP A 48 8.21 5.63 -0.32
C ASP A 48 8.47 4.73 -1.53
N VAL A 49 7.99 3.49 -1.46
CA VAL A 49 8.26 2.47 -2.50
C VAL A 49 7.47 2.76 -3.77
N ILE A 50 6.14 2.94 -3.66
CA ILE A 50 5.27 3.05 -4.86
C ILE A 50 5.53 4.35 -5.62
N ARG A 51 5.81 5.44 -4.92
CA ARG A 51 6.13 6.71 -5.59
C ARG A 51 7.50 6.66 -6.27
N ALA A 52 8.49 6.03 -5.64
CA ALA A 52 9.76 5.74 -6.28
C ALA A 52 9.57 4.82 -7.50
N TYR A 53 8.77 3.77 -7.36
CA TYR A 53 8.45 2.84 -8.45
C TYR A 53 7.80 3.51 -9.66
N PHE A 54 6.88 4.45 -9.45
CA PHE A 54 6.26 5.17 -10.58
C PHE A 54 7.27 6.03 -11.35
N VAL A 55 8.20 6.70 -10.66
CA VAL A 55 9.28 7.44 -11.32
C VAL A 55 10.24 6.48 -12.05
N TYR A 56 10.61 5.36 -11.41
CA TYR A 56 11.41 4.31 -12.01
C TYR A 56 10.75 3.77 -13.30
N LYS A 57 9.45 3.42 -13.23
CA LYS A 57 8.68 2.90 -14.38
C LYS A 57 8.61 3.92 -15.51
N SER A 58 8.38 5.20 -15.21
CA SER A 58 8.37 6.27 -16.21
C SER A 58 9.73 6.44 -16.91
N ILE A 59 10.85 6.28 -16.18
CA ILE A 59 12.20 6.32 -16.79
C ILE A 59 12.44 5.06 -17.62
N LYS A 60 12.05 3.88 -17.12
CA LYS A 60 12.18 2.61 -17.83
C LYS A 60 11.44 2.64 -19.17
N GLU A 61 10.22 3.18 -19.21
CA GLU A 61 9.45 3.39 -20.43
C GLU A 61 10.18 4.29 -21.44
N LYS A 62 10.86 5.36 -20.99
CA LYS A 62 11.67 6.21 -21.87
C LYS A 62 12.83 5.46 -22.50
N ILE A 63 13.48 4.57 -21.75
CA ILE A 63 14.55 3.72 -22.27
C ILE A 63 13.99 2.73 -23.31
N GLU A 64 12.88 2.06 -22.99
CA GLU A 64 12.22 1.10 -23.87
C GLU A 64 11.75 1.75 -25.18
N ASN A 65 11.24 2.98 -25.10
CA ASN A 65 10.82 3.78 -26.26
C ASN A 65 11.98 4.43 -27.02
N ARG A 66 13.24 4.26 -26.56
CA ARG A 66 14.44 4.89 -27.12
C ARG A 66 14.44 6.44 -27.05
N GLU A 67 13.74 6.98 -26.06
CA GLU A 67 13.73 8.41 -25.76
C GLU A 67 14.93 8.83 -24.93
N TRP A 68 15.58 7.88 -24.25
CA TRP A 68 16.78 8.07 -23.45
C TRP A 68 17.70 6.83 -23.54
N ASP A 69 19.02 7.06 -23.66
CA ASP A 69 20.05 6.03 -23.83
C ASP A 69 20.76 5.61 -22.54
N GLY A 70 20.28 6.08 -21.38
CA GLY A 70 20.82 5.74 -20.06
C GLY A 70 20.28 4.45 -19.47
N LYS A 71 20.56 4.27 -18.18
CA LYS A 71 20.10 3.15 -17.36
C LYS A 71 19.29 3.67 -16.18
N VAL A 72 18.44 2.84 -15.62
CA VAL A 72 17.73 3.14 -14.39
C VAL A 72 17.83 1.98 -13.40
N LYS A 73 18.05 2.28 -12.11
CA LYS A 73 18.05 1.33 -11.00
C LYS A 73 16.96 1.72 -10.00
N PHE A 74 16.29 0.72 -9.45
CA PHE A 74 15.36 0.89 -8.35
C PHE A 74 15.91 0.20 -7.11
N ILE A 75 16.23 0.98 -6.07
CA ILE A 75 16.95 0.53 -4.90
C ILE A 75 16.11 0.72 -3.64
N HIS A 76 16.08 -0.30 -2.78
CA HIS A 76 15.57 -0.22 -1.42
C HIS A 76 16.68 -0.50 -0.40
N THR A 77 16.87 0.41 0.57
CA THR A 77 17.79 0.19 1.68
C THR A 77 17.03 -0.21 2.94
N SER A 78 17.48 -1.26 3.59
CA SER A 78 17.05 -1.66 4.92
C SER A 78 17.97 -1.01 5.95
N ASP A 79 17.44 -0.05 6.74
CA ASP A 79 18.19 0.65 7.79
C ASP A 79 18.28 -0.22 9.04
N ASP A 80 18.87 -1.39 8.89
CA ASP A 80 18.86 -2.51 9.81
C ASP A 80 19.84 -2.36 10.99
N ARG A 81 20.73 -1.36 10.94
CA ARG A 81 21.52 -0.92 12.11
C ARG A 81 20.78 0.05 13.02
N ASP A 82 19.58 0.48 12.67
CA ASP A 82 18.73 1.21 13.60
C ASP A 82 18.42 0.36 14.83
N PRO A 83 18.42 0.95 16.05
CA PRO A 83 18.14 0.20 17.25
C PRO A 83 16.67 -0.21 17.36
N LEU A 84 16.38 -1.34 17.99
CA LEU A 84 15.04 -1.70 18.43
C LEU A 84 14.59 -0.67 19.48
N LYS A 85 13.71 0.25 19.08
CA LYS A 85 13.26 1.39 19.90
C LYS A 85 12.02 1.07 20.73
N ASP A 86 11.12 0.28 20.15
CA ASP A 86 9.86 -0.16 20.74
C ASP A 86 9.55 -1.57 20.26
N ILE A 87 8.74 -2.27 21.04
CA ILE A 87 8.24 -3.60 20.67
C ILE A 87 6.83 -3.42 20.10
N PRO A 88 6.59 -3.81 18.85
CA PRO A 88 5.23 -3.79 18.27
C PRO A 88 4.30 -4.69 19.09
N ILE A 89 3.02 -4.34 19.23
CA ILE A 89 2.02 -5.16 19.92
C ILE A 89 1.86 -6.52 19.22
N LYS A 90 1.87 -6.50 17.89
CA LYS A 90 1.78 -7.70 17.05
C LYS A 90 2.89 -7.71 16.03
N ILE A 91 3.34 -8.90 15.68
CA ILE A 91 4.32 -9.17 14.64
C ILE A 91 3.81 -10.26 13.70
N MET A 92 4.23 -10.18 12.45
CA MET A 92 3.79 -11.10 11.39
C MET A 92 4.90 -12.10 11.07
N ASP A 93 4.57 -13.38 10.97
CA ASP A 93 5.50 -14.41 10.50
C ASP A 93 5.59 -14.45 8.95
N LEU A 94 6.47 -15.29 8.40
CA LEU A 94 6.66 -15.42 6.95
C LEU A 94 5.47 -16.06 6.21
N ASN A 95 4.51 -16.65 6.95
CA ASN A 95 3.25 -17.16 6.40
C ASN A 95 2.11 -16.13 6.51
N TRP A 96 2.46 -14.87 6.84
CA TRP A 96 1.54 -13.72 6.97
C TRP A 96 0.52 -13.87 8.09
N LYS A 97 0.86 -14.65 9.13
CA LYS A 97 0.04 -14.80 10.32
C LYS A 97 0.52 -13.84 11.41
N TRP A 98 -0.42 -13.13 12.04
CA TRP A 98 -0.16 -12.23 13.14
C TRP A 98 -0.03 -12.97 14.47
N HIS A 99 0.96 -12.60 15.28
CA HIS A 99 1.26 -13.11 16.61
C HIS A 99 1.38 -11.95 17.60
N GLU A 100 0.87 -12.13 18.82
CA GLU A 100 1.11 -11.19 19.92
C GLU A 100 2.60 -11.26 20.33
N SER A 101 3.22 -10.10 20.55
CA SER A 101 4.66 -10.04 20.85
C SER A 101 5.00 -10.08 22.33
N LYS A 102 4.01 -9.88 23.23
CA LYS A 102 4.22 -9.74 24.69
C LYS A 102 4.94 -10.92 25.34
N ASP A 103 4.74 -12.14 24.83
CA ASP A 103 5.29 -13.38 25.43
C ASP A 103 6.64 -13.81 24.81
N LEU A 104 7.21 -12.99 23.92
CA LEU A 104 8.43 -13.32 23.18
C LEU A 104 9.72 -12.83 23.84
N GLY A 105 9.63 -12.16 25.01
CA GLY A 105 10.78 -11.69 25.79
C GLY A 105 11.70 -10.75 25.02
N LEU A 106 11.13 -9.87 24.20
CA LEU A 106 11.85 -8.96 23.29
C LEU A 106 12.47 -7.76 24.03
N GLU A 107 12.04 -7.46 25.25
CA GLU A 107 12.49 -6.32 26.07
C GLU A 107 14.00 -6.31 26.28
N LYS A 108 14.61 -7.48 26.41
CA LYS A 108 16.05 -7.64 26.60
C LYS A 108 16.88 -7.14 25.41
N PHE A 109 16.28 -7.02 24.23
CA PHE A 109 16.93 -6.55 23.01
C PHE A 109 16.75 -5.06 22.73
N LEU A 110 15.99 -4.34 23.56
CA LEU A 110 15.84 -2.89 23.39
C LEU A 110 17.20 -2.19 23.35
N GLY A 111 17.38 -1.31 22.35
CA GLY A 111 18.62 -0.59 22.10
C GLY A 111 19.67 -1.34 21.29
N MET A 112 19.43 -2.59 20.91
CA MET A 112 20.30 -3.33 19.98
C MET A 112 19.94 -2.97 18.53
N PRO A 113 20.92 -2.86 17.61
CA PRO A 113 20.65 -2.81 16.17
C PRO A 113 19.78 -3.97 15.71
N LEU A 114 18.82 -3.71 14.83
CA LEU A 114 17.86 -4.73 14.37
C LEU A 114 18.52 -5.92 13.68
N CYS A 115 19.69 -5.71 13.04
CA CYS A 115 20.50 -6.79 12.47
C CYS A 115 21.14 -7.71 13.52
N ARG A 116 21.19 -7.29 14.80
CA ARG A 116 21.72 -8.09 15.93
C ARG A 116 20.60 -8.68 16.81
N VAL A 117 19.35 -8.25 16.61
CA VAL A 117 18.19 -8.83 17.30
C VAL A 117 17.84 -10.15 16.63
N PRO A 118 17.73 -11.27 17.37
CA PRO A 118 17.31 -12.56 16.80
C PRO A 118 15.93 -12.48 16.15
N ASP A 119 15.72 -13.27 15.10
CA ASP A 119 14.38 -13.47 14.55
C ASP A 119 13.49 -14.18 15.58
N PRO A 120 12.35 -13.58 15.98
CA PRO A 120 11.46 -14.18 16.98
C PRO A 120 10.86 -15.53 16.57
N PHE A 121 10.86 -15.84 15.28
CA PHE A 121 10.33 -17.09 14.71
C PHE A 121 11.43 -18.09 14.30
N GLY A 122 12.71 -17.70 14.36
CA GLY A 122 13.83 -18.55 13.98
C GLY A 122 13.91 -18.87 12.48
N SER A 123 13.15 -18.16 11.64
CA SER A 123 13.08 -18.39 10.18
C SER A 123 14.18 -17.67 9.40
N CYS A 124 14.79 -16.65 9.99
CA CYS A 124 15.84 -15.82 9.42
C CYS A 124 16.98 -15.65 10.44
N SER A 125 18.12 -15.10 10.00
CA SER A 125 19.28 -14.88 10.88
C SER A 125 19.06 -13.73 11.88
N SER A 126 18.16 -12.80 11.58
CA SER A 126 17.88 -11.65 12.42
C SER A 126 16.46 -11.12 12.24
N TRP A 127 16.04 -10.29 13.19
CA TRP A 127 14.82 -9.49 13.12
C TRP A 127 14.75 -8.67 11.82
N SER A 128 15.83 -7.98 11.46
CA SER A 128 15.85 -7.14 10.27
C SER A 128 15.64 -7.93 8.98
N GLN A 129 16.29 -9.10 8.85
CA GLN A 129 16.09 -9.96 7.68
C GLN A 129 14.65 -10.48 7.59
N HIS A 130 14.07 -10.89 8.73
CA HIS A 130 12.69 -11.34 8.77
C HIS A 130 11.72 -10.26 8.28
N PHE A 131 11.75 -9.07 8.90
CA PHE A 131 10.79 -8.02 8.56
C PHE A 131 11.06 -7.34 7.22
N THR A 132 12.31 -7.30 6.76
CA THR A 132 12.59 -6.89 5.37
C THR A 132 12.01 -7.90 4.39
N LYS A 133 12.11 -9.21 4.65
CA LYS A 133 11.53 -10.24 3.79
C LYS A 133 10.00 -10.15 3.74
N VAL A 134 9.32 -10.04 4.89
CA VAL A 134 7.85 -9.83 4.94
C VAL A 134 7.44 -8.61 4.12
N TRP A 135 8.20 -7.51 4.23
CA TRP A 135 7.96 -6.28 3.49
C TRP A 135 8.14 -6.45 1.98
N VAL A 136 9.24 -7.04 1.56
CA VAL A 136 9.55 -7.27 0.14
C VAL A 136 8.53 -8.19 -0.52
N GLU A 137 8.09 -9.24 0.19
CA GLU A 137 7.03 -10.12 -0.33
C GLU A 137 5.71 -9.35 -0.54
N GLY A 138 5.34 -8.45 0.39
CA GLY A 138 4.18 -7.58 0.20
C GLY A 138 4.31 -6.65 -1.01
N ILE A 139 5.52 -6.15 -1.30
CA ILE A 139 5.80 -5.31 -2.48
C ILE A 139 5.72 -6.15 -3.76
N LYS A 140 6.25 -7.36 -3.77
CA LYS A 140 6.14 -8.28 -4.92
C LYS A 140 4.69 -8.64 -5.26
N MET A 141 3.81 -8.76 -4.26
CA MET A 141 2.38 -8.97 -4.49
C MET A 141 1.72 -7.82 -5.28
N LEU A 142 2.35 -6.63 -5.32
CA LEU A 142 1.94 -5.50 -6.18
C LEU A 142 2.49 -5.60 -7.60
N GLY A 143 3.25 -6.65 -7.93
CA GLY A 143 3.92 -6.82 -9.21
C GLY A 143 5.19 -5.96 -9.35
N ILE A 144 5.80 -5.52 -8.24
CA ILE A 144 7.05 -4.77 -8.21
C ILE A 144 8.18 -5.75 -7.92
N GLU A 145 8.89 -6.20 -8.96
CA GLU A 145 9.93 -7.23 -8.88
C GLU A 145 11.36 -6.70 -9.10
N ASP A 146 11.50 -5.57 -9.79
CA ASP A 146 12.80 -5.01 -10.24
C ASP A 146 13.58 -4.27 -9.12
N MET A 147 13.18 -4.38 -7.84
CA MET A 147 13.76 -3.63 -6.74
C MET A 147 14.97 -4.35 -6.14
N GLU A 148 16.15 -3.71 -6.20
CA GLU A 148 17.37 -4.19 -5.56
C GLU A 148 17.35 -3.88 -4.05
N ILE A 149 17.62 -4.87 -3.20
CA ILE A 149 17.57 -4.73 -1.74
C ILE A 149 19.00 -4.68 -1.19
N TYR A 150 19.31 -3.64 -0.41
CA TYR A 150 20.58 -3.47 0.29
C TYR A 150 20.36 -3.37 1.80
N TYR A 151 21.18 -4.05 2.58
CA TYR A 151 21.20 -3.96 4.03
C TYR A 151 22.31 -3.02 4.49
N ASN A 152 22.02 -2.09 5.37
CA ASN A 152 23.04 -1.16 5.87
C ASN A 152 24.16 -1.92 6.60
N ASP A 153 23.84 -3.02 7.31
CA ASP A 153 24.84 -3.83 8.00
C ASP A 153 25.91 -4.37 7.04
N ASP A 154 25.51 -4.82 5.85
CA ASP A 154 26.42 -5.28 4.81
C ASP A 154 27.25 -4.12 4.25
N LEU A 155 26.62 -2.96 3.95
CA LEU A 155 27.31 -1.78 3.46
C LEU A 155 28.37 -1.25 4.44
N TYR A 156 28.10 -1.30 5.76
CA TYR A 156 29.10 -0.96 6.77
C TYR A 156 30.26 -1.96 6.79
N LYS A 157 29.99 -3.26 6.74
CA LYS A 157 31.00 -4.32 6.71
C LYS A 157 31.88 -4.25 5.46
N GLU A 158 31.29 -3.88 4.33
CA GLU A 158 32.00 -3.65 3.06
C GLU A 158 32.79 -2.33 3.04
N GLY A 159 32.74 -1.50 4.09
CA GLY A 159 33.41 -0.22 4.18
C GLY A 159 32.82 0.90 3.31
N LYS A 160 31.60 0.74 2.78
CA LYS A 160 30.95 1.77 1.94
C LYS A 160 30.67 3.06 2.70
N PHE A 161 30.50 3.00 4.02
CA PHE A 161 30.32 4.17 4.88
C PHE A 161 31.65 4.80 5.36
N ASP A 162 32.81 4.15 5.20
CA ASP A 162 34.06 4.57 5.79
C ASP A 162 34.47 6.01 5.41
N LEU A 163 34.33 6.37 4.13
CA LEU A 163 34.60 7.72 3.63
C LEU A 163 33.75 8.77 4.37
N TYR A 164 32.49 8.50 4.54
CA TYR A 164 31.53 9.42 5.17
C TYR A 164 31.75 9.53 6.69
N ILE A 165 32.10 8.42 7.34
CA ILE A 165 32.48 8.43 8.75
C ILE A 165 33.73 9.27 8.96
N LYS A 166 34.80 9.05 8.16
CA LYS A 166 36.04 9.82 8.24
C LYS A 166 35.80 11.32 8.01
N ALA A 167 34.99 11.67 7.02
CA ALA A 167 34.65 13.06 6.74
C ALA A 167 34.02 13.80 7.92
N ILE A 168 33.20 13.09 8.74
CA ILE A 168 32.61 13.67 9.97
C ILE A 168 33.70 14.02 10.98
N PHE A 169 34.69 13.14 11.16
CA PHE A 169 35.76 13.38 12.12
C PHE A 169 36.75 14.44 11.63
N GLU A 170 37.06 14.46 10.34
CA GLU A 170 37.93 15.47 9.72
C GLU A 170 37.32 16.89 9.77
N LYS A 171 35.99 16.98 9.64
CA LYS A 171 35.24 18.25 9.65
C LYS A 171 34.46 18.49 10.93
N ARG A 172 34.99 18.05 12.10
CA ARG A 172 34.29 18.09 13.41
C ARG A 172 33.69 19.46 13.77
N GLU A 173 34.44 20.54 13.53
CA GLU A 173 33.97 21.91 13.80
C GLU A 173 32.71 22.22 12.99
N LYS A 174 32.71 21.90 11.70
CA LYS A 174 31.56 22.10 10.81
C LYS A 174 30.36 21.23 11.19
N VAL A 175 30.61 19.98 11.57
CA VAL A 175 29.59 19.09 12.11
C VAL A 175 28.95 19.70 13.36
N SER A 176 29.76 20.26 14.28
CA SER A 176 29.28 20.93 15.49
C SER A 176 28.40 22.15 15.18
N GLU A 177 28.80 22.99 14.20
CA GLU A 177 28.00 24.13 13.73
C GLU A 177 26.64 23.70 13.17
N ILE A 178 26.62 22.65 12.33
CA ILE A 178 25.38 22.09 11.76
C ILE A 178 24.48 21.53 12.88
N VAL A 179 25.07 20.81 13.84
CA VAL A 179 24.32 20.26 14.97
C VAL A 179 23.66 21.39 15.78
N LYS A 180 24.41 22.45 16.14
CA LYS A 180 23.87 23.61 16.86
C LYS A 180 22.70 24.26 16.13
N LYS A 181 22.77 24.37 14.80
CA LYS A 181 21.72 24.99 13.97
C LYS A 181 20.41 24.19 13.93
N PHE A 182 20.48 22.85 13.98
CA PHE A 182 19.32 21.97 13.78
C PHE A 182 18.91 21.16 15.04
N GLN A 183 19.75 21.13 16.09
CA GLN A 183 19.53 20.37 17.32
C GLN A 183 20.08 21.13 18.54
N GLU A 184 19.36 22.11 19.04
CA GLU A 184 19.76 22.99 20.17
C GLU A 184 20.13 22.25 21.47
N THR A 185 19.66 20.99 21.64
CA THR A 185 19.85 20.18 22.85
C THR A 185 21.15 19.37 22.87
N LYS A 186 22.00 19.44 21.85
CA LYS A 186 23.24 18.63 21.76
C LYS A 186 24.46 19.42 22.26
N HIS A 187 25.35 18.69 22.97
CA HIS A 187 26.57 19.25 23.54
C HIS A 187 27.64 19.57 22.49
N GLU A 188 28.56 20.48 22.81
CA GLU A 188 29.63 20.95 21.89
C GLU A 188 30.57 19.86 21.33
N ASN A 189 30.73 18.74 22.05
CA ASN A 189 31.57 17.61 21.64
C ASN A 189 30.78 16.41 21.08
N TYR A 190 29.58 16.68 20.54
CA TYR A 190 28.74 15.62 20.04
C TYR A 190 29.30 15.02 18.74
N ILE A 191 29.49 13.69 18.72
CA ILE A 191 29.90 12.93 17.54
C ILE A 191 28.70 12.12 17.06
N PRO A 192 28.23 12.29 15.80
CA PRO A 192 27.05 11.59 15.29
C PRO A 192 27.34 10.15 14.83
N PHE A 193 28.09 9.42 15.62
CA PHE A 193 28.46 8.03 15.40
C PHE A 193 28.35 7.24 16.72
N ASP A 194 27.85 6.03 16.64
CA ASP A 194 27.69 5.12 17.79
C ASP A 194 28.45 3.81 17.52
N ALA A 195 29.20 3.31 18.50
CA ALA A 195 29.81 1.98 18.44
C ALA A 195 28.77 0.90 18.75
N ILE A 196 28.86 -0.28 18.12
CA ILE A 196 28.14 -1.48 18.53
C ILE A 196 28.98 -2.21 19.56
N CYS A 197 28.51 -2.31 20.79
CA CYS A 197 29.25 -2.96 21.88
C CYS A 197 29.40 -4.46 21.60
N PRO A 198 30.62 -5.02 21.52
CA PRO A 198 30.82 -6.43 21.23
C PRO A 198 30.36 -7.35 22.38
N ASN A 199 30.24 -6.82 23.62
CA ASN A 199 29.82 -7.59 24.77
C ASN A 199 28.29 -7.73 24.89
N CYS A 200 27.51 -6.66 24.65
CA CYS A 200 26.05 -6.68 24.82
C CYS A 200 25.26 -6.37 23.57
N GLY A 201 25.91 -6.10 22.44
CA GLY A 201 25.29 -5.82 21.16
C GLY A 201 24.59 -4.45 21.04
N ARG A 202 24.50 -3.65 22.10
CA ARG A 202 23.80 -2.35 22.08
C ARG A 202 24.67 -1.23 21.51
N LEU A 203 24.02 -0.18 21.04
CA LEU A 203 24.70 1.05 20.62
C LEU A 203 25.26 1.80 21.83
N ALA A 204 26.48 2.30 21.69
CA ALA A 204 27.18 3.07 22.71
C ALA A 204 27.78 4.33 22.11
N ASN A 205 27.74 5.45 22.86
CA ASN A 205 28.44 6.67 22.48
C ASN A 205 29.95 6.43 22.43
N ILE A 206 30.63 7.09 21.50
CA ILE A 206 32.09 6.98 21.37
C ILE A 206 32.80 8.16 22.02
N ASP A 207 34.04 7.92 22.43
CA ASP A 207 34.90 8.96 23.00
C ASP A 207 35.74 9.63 21.91
N ASP A 208 36.39 8.85 21.04
CA ASP A 208 37.24 9.35 19.97
C ASP A 208 37.46 8.34 18.83
N LEU A 209 37.95 8.85 17.66
CA LEU A 209 38.39 8.06 16.51
C LEU A 209 39.90 8.04 16.45
N ASN A 210 40.47 6.85 16.34
CA ASN A 210 41.90 6.63 16.09
C ASN A 210 42.06 5.79 14.80
N ASN A 211 42.47 6.38 13.72
CA ASN A 211 42.54 5.77 12.38
C ASN A 211 41.18 5.19 11.95
N ASN A 212 41.04 3.85 12.01
CA ASN A 212 39.83 3.11 11.64
C ASN A 212 39.14 2.46 12.85
N THR A 213 39.49 2.87 14.08
CA THR A 213 38.89 2.34 15.31
C THR A 213 38.32 3.47 16.16
N VAL A 214 37.27 3.17 16.90
CA VAL A 214 36.64 4.10 17.84
C VAL A 214 36.75 3.57 19.26
N LYS A 215 37.16 4.41 20.19
CA LYS A 215 37.17 4.14 21.63
C LYS A 215 35.81 4.46 22.23
N PHE A 216 35.32 3.60 23.08
CA PHE A 216 34.04 3.80 23.74
C PHE A 216 33.93 3.12 25.09
N LYS A 217 32.96 3.59 25.89
CA LYS A 217 32.46 2.95 27.09
C LYS A 217 30.98 2.66 26.94
N CYS A 218 30.56 1.41 27.15
CA CYS A 218 29.14 1.03 27.07
C CYS A 218 28.40 1.48 28.32
N GLY A 219 27.94 2.75 28.34
CA GLY A 219 27.26 3.39 29.45
C GLY A 219 25.72 3.35 29.36
N GLY A 220 25.18 2.71 28.32
CA GLY A 220 23.76 2.78 27.99
C GLY A 220 23.43 4.03 27.17
N LYS A 221 22.20 4.09 26.69
CA LYS A 221 21.73 5.19 25.84
C LYS A 221 20.24 5.48 26.08
N GLU A 222 19.85 6.73 25.98
CA GLU A 222 18.44 7.09 25.98
C GLU A 222 17.87 6.94 24.55
N ILE A 223 16.80 6.14 24.41
CA ILE A 223 16.10 5.91 23.17
C ILE A 223 14.61 6.15 23.40
N LYS A 224 14.01 7.15 22.73
CA LYS A 224 12.61 7.53 22.89
C LYS A 224 12.19 7.68 24.38
N LYS A 225 12.99 8.39 25.17
CA LYS A 225 12.77 8.60 26.62
C LYS A 225 12.86 7.32 27.49
N LYS A 226 13.26 6.19 26.91
CA LYS A 226 13.61 4.96 27.67
C LYS A 226 15.11 4.88 27.78
N LYS A 227 15.63 4.78 29.01
CA LYS A 227 17.05 4.60 29.25
C LYS A 227 17.38 3.11 29.14
N THR A 228 18.26 2.76 28.21
CA THR A 228 18.81 1.40 28.11
C THR A 228 20.08 1.34 28.97
N GLU A 229 20.24 0.26 29.73
CA GLU A 229 21.45 0.07 30.54
C GLU A 229 22.60 -0.42 29.66
N GLY A 230 23.79 0.13 29.86
CA GLY A 230 25.02 -0.37 29.28
C GLY A 230 25.63 -1.49 30.15
N CYS A 231 26.47 -2.31 29.52
CA CYS A 231 27.14 -3.40 30.25
C CYS A 231 28.48 -3.01 30.94
N GLY A 232 28.85 -1.71 30.82
CA GLY A 232 30.10 -1.18 31.40
C GLY A 232 31.38 -1.51 30.61
N TYR A 233 31.30 -2.30 29.52
CA TYR A 233 32.45 -2.64 28.69
C TYR A 233 33.17 -1.39 28.19
N LYS A 234 34.52 -1.40 28.25
CA LYS A 234 35.39 -0.37 27.68
C LYS A 234 36.32 -1.03 26.68
N GLY A 235 36.49 -0.42 25.52
CA GLY A 235 37.36 -0.96 24.48
C GLY A 235 37.32 -0.15 23.18
N GLU A 236 37.81 -0.78 22.13
CA GLU A 236 37.85 -0.24 20.79
C GLU A 236 37.16 -1.18 19.82
N VAL A 237 36.48 -0.63 18.82
CA VAL A 237 35.92 -1.37 17.69
C VAL A 237 36.24 -0.65 16.37
N LYS A 238 36.24 -1.38 15.26
CA LYS A 238 36.39 -0.79 13.93
C LYS A 238 35.21 0.13 13.61
N ILE A 239 35.40 1.13 12.75
CA ILE A 239 34.30 1.98 12.28
C ILE A 239 33.22 1.18 11.56
N SER A 240 33.56 0.05 10.93
CA SER A 240 32.59 -0.89 10.36
C SER A 240 31.69 -1.57 11.40
N GLU A 241 32.05 -1.56 12.69
CA GLU A 241 31.26 -2.07 13.82
C GLU A 241 30.56 -0.93 14.59
N GLY A 242 30.07 0.05 13.86
CA GLY A 242 29.34 1.17 14.41
C GLY A 242 28.21 1.61 13.51
N LYS A 243 27.63 2.78 13.83
CA LYS A 243 26.49 3.34 13.11
C LYS A 243 26.53 4.85 13.10
N LEU A 244 26.41 5.46 11.94
CA LEU A 244 26.09 6.88 11.81
C LEU A 244 24.68 7.14 12.35
N GLN A 245 24.50 8.27 13.01
CA GLN A 245 23.12 8.67 13.35
C GLN A 245 22.34 9.04 12.08
N TRP A 246 21.07 8.74 12.04
CA TRP A 246 20.18 8.84 10.87
C TRP A 246 20.39 10.12 10.04
N ARG A 247 20.51 11.26 10.67
CA ARG A 247 20.72 12.56 10.03
C ARG A 247 21.98 12.62 9.16
N TYR A 248 22.99 11.80 9.46
CA TYR A 248 24.27 11.69 8.74
C TYR A 248 24.31 10.42 7.88
N GLU A 249 23.64 9.36 8.29
CA GLU A 249 23.57 8.10 7.56
C GLU A 249 22.78 8.27 6.24
N TRP A 250 21.66 8.96 6.30
CA TRP A 250 20.80 9.19 5.14
C TRP A 250 21.55 9.93 4.00
N PRO A 251 22.20 11.08 4.21
CA PRO A 251 23.03 11.71 3.16
C PRO A 251 24.22 10.84 2.71
N ALA A 252 24.82 10.02 3.58
CA ALA A 252 25.86 9.09 3.18
C ALA A 252 25.34 8.05 2.18
N GLN A 253 24.13 7.52 2.41
CA GLN A 253 23.48 6.61 1.46
C GLN A 253 23.24 7.28 0.09
N TRP A 254 22.93 8.60 0.05
CA TRP A 254 22.83 9.31 -1.22
C TRP A 254 24.12 9.25 -2.02
N GLY A 255 25.25 9.40 -1.36
CA GLY A 255 26.56 9.32 -2.00
C GLY A 255 26.98 7.90 -2.35
N ILE A 256 26.72 6.92 -1.48
CA ILE A 256 27.04 5.49 -1.73
C ILE A 256 26.38 5.01 -3.02
N PHE A 257 25.13 5.42 -3.27
CA PHE A 257 24.34 4.97 -4.41
C PHE A 257 24.29 5.97 -5.57
N ASN A 258 24.89 7.16 -5.45
CA ASN A 258 24.67 8.26 -6.39
C ASN A 258 23.19 8.52 -6.64
N THR A 259 22.41 8.62 -5.57
CA THR A 259 20.94 8.70 -5.61
C THR A 259 20.49 9.92 -6.42
N THR A 260 19.69 9.68 -7.46
CA THR A 260 19.16 10.74 -8.33
C THR A 260 17.83 11.28 -7.79
N PHE A 261 16.96 10.38 -7.28
CA PHE A 261 15.62 10.71 -6.81
C PHE A 261 15.26 9.89 -5.57
N GLU A 262 14.60 10.54 -4.61
CA GLU A 262 14.10 9.86 -3.41
C GLU A 262 12.81 10.52 -2.88
N PRO A 263 11.69 9.79 -2.74
CA PRO A 263 10.50 10.27 -2.05
C PRO A 263 10.63 10.08 -0.54
N PHE A 264 9.99 10.96 0.23
CA PHE A 264 9.93 10.84 1.69
C PHE A 264 8.71 11.57 2.27
N GLY A 265 8.29 11.15 3.46
CA GLY A 265 7.18 11.75 4.18
C GLY A 265 7.47 13.17 4.68
N LYS A 266 6.46 14.01 4.74
CA LYS A 266 6.53 15.41 5.19
C LYS A 266 7.15 15.59 6.58
N ASP A 267 7.06 14.58 7.44
CA ASP A 267 7.67 14.58 8.77
C ASP A 267 9.21 14.65 8.73
N HIS A 268 9.85 14.25 7.63
CA HIS A 268 11.28 14.39 7.41
C HIS A 268 11.69 15.75 6.86
N PHE A 269 10.75 16.51 6.25
CA PHE A 269 11.08 17.71 5.48
C PHE A 269 11.76 18.80 6.32
N GLU A 270 11.16 19.20 7.43
CA GLU A 270 11.67 20.30 8.26
C GLU A 270 12.94 19.92 9.05
N GLY A 271 13.10 18.67 9.40
CA GLY A 271 14.20 18.17 10.22
C GLY A 271 15.32 17.54 9.42
N SER A 272 15.18 16.25 9.13
CA SER A 272 16.24 15.41 8.55
C SER A 272 16.60 15.81 7.13
N TRP A 273 15.63 16.24 6.31
CA TRP A 273 15.90 16.65 4.94
C TRP A 273 16.71 17.94 4.86
N LYS A 274 16.25 19.02 5.52
CA LYS A 274 16.96 20.30 5.51
C LYS A 274 18.40 20.18 6.02
N SER A 275 18.59 19.48 7.15
CA SER A 275 19.94 19.24 7.65
C SER A 275 20.76 18.29 6.78
N GLY A 276 20.12 17.27 6.22
CA GLY A 276 20.75 16.30 5.32
C GLY A 276 21.32 16.96 4.06
N GLN A 277 20.61 17.93 3.48
CA GLN A 277 21.13 18.72 2.34
C GLN A 277 22.40 19.50 2.69
N VAL A 278 22.45 20.09 3.89
CA VAL A 278 23.65 20.83 4.34
C VAL A 278 24.80 19.85 4.58
N ILE A 279 24.55 18.71 5.23
CA ILE A 279 25.55 17.66 5.48
C ILE A 279 26.08 17.11 4.14
N ALA A 280 25.21 16.81 3.19
CA ALA A 280 25.59 16.33 1.87
C ALA A 280 26.58 17.27 1.18
N ARG A 281 26.27 18.56 1.11
CA ARG A 281 27.10 19.53 0.42
C ARG A 281 28.36 19.90 1.20
N GLU A 282 28.24 20.23 2.49
CA GLU A 282 29.32 20.81 3.28
C GLU A 282 30.25 19.77 3.92
N ILE A 283 29.72 18.59 4.27
CA ILE A 283 30.54 17.53 4.87
C ILE A 283 30.96 16.49 3.83
N TYR A 284 30.04 16.00 3.02
CA TYR A 284 30.29 14.88 2.10
C TYR A 284 30.67 15.31 0.67
N ASN A 285 30.50 16.60 0.34
CA ASN A 285 30.75 17.14 -0.99
C ASN A 285 29.97 16.41 -2.11
N ILE A 286 28.71 16.13 -1.86
CA ILE A 286 27.77 15.52 -2.80
C ILE A 286 26.51 16.37 -2.95
N GLU A 287 25.85 16.28 -4.10
CA GLU A 287 24.56 16.92 -4.29
C GLU A 287 23.42 16.02 -3.79
N PRO A 288 22.43 16.56 -3.04
CA PRO A 288 21.26 15.82 -2.62
C PRO A 288 20.44 15.33 -3.82
N PRO A 289 19.66 14.25 -3.67
CA PRO A 289 18.75 13.79 -4.71
C PRO A 289 17.60 14.76 -4.96
N ILE A 290 16.89 14.58 -6.07
CA ILE A 290 15.62 15.26 -6.34
C ILE A 290 14.61 14.77 -5.33
N PRO A 291 13.99 15.64 -4.51
CA PRO A 291 13.04 15.24 -3.49
C PRO A 291 11.63 15.08 -4.05
N PHE A 292 10.85 14.20 -3.42
CA PHE A 292 9.41 14.19 -3.57
C PHE A 292 8.76 14.05 -2.21
N VAL A 293 8.13 15.12 -1.72
CA VAL A 293 7.52 15.15 -0.39
C VAL A 293 6.06 14.76 -0.50
N TYR A 294 5.62 13.79 0.31
CA TYR A 294 4.23 13.37 0.36
C TYR A 294 3.63 13.54 1.77
N GLU A 295 2.33 13.80 1.81
CA GLU A 295 1.54 13.81 3.04
C GLU A 295 1.15 12.36 3.40
N PHE A 296 1.08 12.04 4.69
CA PHE A 296 0.57 10.74 5.13
C PHE A 296 -0.94 10.64 4.86
N PHE A 297 -1.45 9.41 4.80
CA PHE A 297 -2.89 9.17 4.73
C PHE A 297 -3.39 8.41 5.97
N LEU A 298 -4.70 8.52 6.21
CA LEU A 298 -5.40 7.82 7.26
C LEU A 298 -5.96 6.51 6.73
N VAL A 299 -6.21 5.57 7.62
CA VAL A 299 -7.02 4.39 7.34
C VAL A 299 -8.16 4.36 8.34
N ASN A 300 -9.39 4.34 7.84
CA ASN A 300 -10.61 4.45 8.66
C ASN A 300 -10.58 5.68 9.60
N GLY A 301 -10.11 6.82 9.11
CA GLY A 301 -10.03 8.08 9.87
C GLY A 301 -8.88 8.18 10.87
N GLU A 302 -8.01 7.15 10.98
CA GLU A 302 -6.94 7.11 11.97
C GLU A 302 -5.55 6.99 11.33
N LYS A 303 -4.54 7.60 11.98
CA LYS A 303 -3.14 7.39 11.62
C LYS A 303 -2.70 6.01 12.09
N MET A 304 -2.16 5.20 11.17
CA MET A 304 -1.62 3.88 11.47
C MET A 304 -0.39 3.97 12.38
N SER A 305 -0.29 3.04 13.34
CA SER A 305 0.84 2.94 14.25
C SER A 305 1.02 1.52 14.78
N ALA A 306 2.21 0.96 14.62
CA ALA A 306 2.56 -0.37 15.14
C ALA A 306 2.43 -0.45 16.67
N SER A 307 2.68 0.65 17.39
CA SER A 307 2.54 0.73 18.85
C SER A 307 1.08 0.80 19.33
N LYS A 308 0.12 1.09 18.43
CA LYS A 308 -1.32 1.09 18.71
C LYS A 308 -2.01 -0.19 18.22
N GLY A 309 -1.31 -1.01 17.43
CA GLY A 309 -1.87 -2.25 16.85
C GLY A 309 -2.83 -2.03 15.67
N ASN A 310 -3.05 -0.77 15.21
CA ASN A 310 -3.87 -0.44 14.05
C ASN A 310 -3.04 -0.40 12.76
N VAL A 311 -2.41 -1.53 12.43
CA VAL A 311 -1.52 -1.67 11.26
C VAL A 311 -2.23 -2.49 10.18
N TYR A 312 -2.29 -1.96 8.98
CA TYR A 312 -2.78 -2.64 7.78
C TYR A 312 -1.60 -2.84 6.83
N VAL A 313 -1.12 -4.07 6.73
CA VAL A 313 -0.01 -4.45 5.81
C VAL A 313 -0.55 -4.73 4.42
N THR A 314 0.36 -4.75 3.44
CA THR A 314 0.01 -5.03 2.03
C THR A 314 -0.76 -6.34 1.88
N GLN A 315 -0.29 -7.40 2.53
CA GLN A 315 -0.88 -8.73 2.50
C GLN A 315 -2.35 -8.74 2.98
N ASP A 316 -2.68 -7.95 4.01
CA ASP A 316 -4.06 -7.87 4.51
C ASP A 316 -4.96 -7.06 3.58
N VAL A 317 -4.47 -5.96 3.04
CA VAL A 317 -5.25 -5.11 2.12
C VAL A 317 -5.49 -5.82 0.79
N LEU A 318 -4.54 -6.59 0.28
CA LEU A 318 -4.69 -7.37 -0.95
C LEU A 318 -5.61 -8.58 -0.79
N LYS A 319 -6.07 -8.91 0.41
CA LYS A 319 -7.20 -9.87 0.57
C LYS A 319 -8.52 -9.31 0.05
N ILE A 320 -8.68 -7.99 0.05
CA ILE A 320 -9.92 -7.30 -0.30
C ILE A 320 -9.83 -6.40 -1.53
N LEU A 321 -8.65 -6.26 -2.12
CA LEU A 321 -8.39 -5.42 -3.30
C LEU A 321 -7.48 -6.13 -4.29
N GLU A 322 -7.60 -5.78 -5.56
CA GLU A 322 -6.62 -6.10 -6.58
C GLU A 322 -5.37 -5.20 -6.45
N PRO A 323 -4.17 -5.72 -6.80
CA PRO A 323 -2.91 -4.96 -6.71
C PRO A 323 -2.94 -3.62 -7.46
N GLU A 324 -3.47 -3.60 -8.68
CA GLU A 324 -3.58 -2.41 -9.52
C GLU A 324 -4.50 -1.33 -8.91
N VAL A 325 -5.54 -1.73 -8.18
CA VAL A 325 -6.42 -0.80 -7.47
C VAL A 325 -5.69 -0.16 -6.29
N LEU A 326 -4.87 -0.92 -5.56
CA LEU A 326 -4.05 -0.36 -4.49
C LEU A 326 -2.99 0.59 -5.07
N LEU A 327 -2.32 0.23 -6.16
CA LEU A 327 -1.38 1.13 -6.86
C LEU A 327 -2.07 2.42 -7.30
N TYR A 328 -3.28 2.33 -7.85
CA TYR A 328 -4.06 3.51 -8.26
C TYR A 328 -4.31 4.50 -7.11
N PHE A 329 -4.50 4.02 -5.89
CA PHE A 329 -4.62 4.91 -4.73
C PHE A 329 -3.42 5.86 -4.59
N TYR A 330 -2.21 5.41 -4.91
CA TYR A 330 -0.98 6.20 -4.82
C TYR A 330 -0.72 7.12 -6.03
N THR A 331 -1.44 6.98 -7.13
CA THR A 331 -1.32 7.91 -8.27
C THR A 331 -1.86 9.31 -7.95
N LYS A 332 -2.78 9.39 -7.00
CA LYS A 332 -3.48 10.63 -6.64
C LYS A 332 -2.55 11.62 -5.94
N LYS A 333 -2.94 12.91 -5.95
CA LYS A 333 -2.14 14.05 -5.45
C LYS A 333 -1.51 13.79 -4.08
N PRO A 334 -0.18 13.89 -3.96
CA PRO A 334 0.56 13.53 -2.77
C PRO A 334 0.51 14.59 -1.65
N GLU A 335 0.20 15.86 -1.98
CA GLU A 335 0.24 16.97 -1.03
C GLU A 335 -0.98 17.04 -0.11
N LYS A 336 -2.01 16.25 -0.40
CA LYS A 336 -3.25 16.25 0.39
C LYS A 336 -3.35 15.00 1.24
N GLN A 337 -3.63 15.19 2.52
CA GLN A 337 -4.04 14.10 3.39
C GLN A 337 -5.32 13.45 2.84
N ARG A 338 -5.35 12.14 2.83
CA ARG A 338 -6.50 11.34 2.37
C ARG A 338 -6.81 10.25 3.38
N ASP A 339 -8.01 9.71 3.32
CA ASP A 339 -8.43 8.56 4.09
C ASP A 339 -8.76 7.38 3.17
N LEU A 340 -8.28 6.19 3.52
CA LEU A 340 -8.64 4.93 2.91
C LEU A 340 -9.65 4.22 3.82
N THR A 341 -10.93 4.45 3.58
CA THR A 341 -12.01 3.83 4.34
C THR A 341 -12.23 2.39 3.86
N LEU A 342 -11.72 1.41 4.60
CA LEU A 342 -11.76 -0.01 4.18
C LEU A 342 -13.19 -0.56 4.10
N ALA A 343 -14.11 -0.07 4.93
CA ALA A 343 -15.53 -0.43 4.84
C ALA A 343 -16.20 0.09 3.55
N GLU A 344 -15.63 1.10 2.89
CA GLU A 344 -16.13 1.68 1.65
C GLU A 344 -15.17 1.46 0.47
N ILE A 345 -14.33 0.42 0.54
CA ILE A 345 -13.26 0.17 -0.44
C ILE A 345 -13.78 0.01 -1.87
N PHE A 346 -15.03 -0.41 -2.03
CA PHE A 346 -15.70 -0.52 -3.33
C PHE A 346 -15.70 0.80 -4.11
N ARG A 347 -15.68 1.95 -3.44
CA ARG A 347 -15.60 3.27 -4.12
C ARG A 347 -14.27 3.43 -4.84
N LEU A 348 -13.16 2.99 -4.24
CA LEU A 348 -11.85 3.03 -4.88
C LEU A 348 -11.79 2.08 -6.07
N VAL A 349 -12.43 0.91 -5.96
CA VAL A 349 -12.54 -0.06 -7.05
C VAL A 349 -13.35 0.51 -8.21
N ASP A 350 -14.51 1.12 -7.93
CA ASP A 350 -15.36 1.75 -8.94
C ASP A 350 -14.63 2.92 -9.64
N GLU A 351 -13.84 3.72 -8.91
CA GLU A 351 -13.00 4.76 -9.48
C GLU A 351 -11.94 4.19 -10.43
N PHE A 352 -11.28 3.08 -10.05
CA PHE A 352 -10.31 2.42 -10.90
C PHE A 352 -10.96 1.83 -12.15
N ASP A 353 -12.10 1.14 -12.01
CA ASP A 353 -12.85 0.59 -13.14
C ASP A 353 -13.30 1.70 -14.12
N ASN A 354 -13.61 2.90 -13.59
CA ASN A 354 -13.95 4.05 -14.44
C ASN A 354 -12.71 4.60 -15.19
N VAL A 355 -11.56 4.68 -14.53
CA VAL A 355 -10.29 5.10 -15.16
C VAL A 355 -9.88 4.10 -16.25
N GLU A 356 -10.11 2.80 -16.04
CA GLU A 356 -9.90 1.76 -17.04
C GLU A 356 -10.78 1.98 -18.28
N LYS A 357 -12.07 2.31 -18.10
CA LYS A 357 -12.97 2.63 -19.21
C LYS A 357 -12.52 3.86 -19.99
N ILE A 358 -12.02 4.90 -19.29
CA ILE A 358 -11.46 6.09 -19.93
C ILE A 358 -10.22 5.73 -20.75
N TYR A 359 -9.33 4.88 -20.23
CA TYR A 359 -8.14 4.43 -20.93
C TYR A 359 -8.48 3.74 -22.27
N TYR A 360 -9.50 2.88 -22.27
CA TYR A 360 -9.98 2.19 -23.47
C TYR A 360 -10.95 3.00 -24.33
N GLY A 361 -11.22 4.26 -23.98
CA GLY A 361 -12.08 5.15 -24.77
C GLY A 361 -13.58 4.84 -24.70
N ALA A 362 -14.01 4.03 -23.71
CA ALA A 362 -15.42 3.75 -23.46
C ALA A 362 -16.13 4.89 -22.68
N GLU A 363 -15.37 5.67 -21.94
CA GLU A 363 -15.80 6.87 -21.21
C GLU A 363 -14.76 7.99 -21.37
N ASN A 364 -15.12 9.21 -21.00
CA ASN A 364 -14.23 10.37 -21.01
C ASN A 364 -14.21 11.04 -19.64
N GLY A 365 -13.09 11.69 -19.29
CA GLY A 365 -13.02 12.64 -18.19
C GLY A 365 -13.86 13.91 -18.51
N ARG A 366 -14.05 14.76 -17.52
CA ARG A 366 -14.81 16.03 -17.69
C ARG A 366 -14.10 17.02 -18.61
N THR A 367 -12.76 16.90 -18.68
CA THR A 367 -11.91 17.71 -19.55
C THR A 367 -10.92 16.79 -20.28
N GLU A 368 -10.29 17.28 -21.34
CA GLU A 368 -9.22 16.57 -22.05
C GLU A 368 -8.04 16.27 -21.11
N HIS A 369 -7.66 17.23 -20.26
CA HIS A 369 -6.59 17.05 -19.28
C HIS A 369 -6.92 15.94 -18.27
N GLU A 370 -8.14 15.88 -17.74
CA GLU A 370 -8.58 14.81 -16.84
C GLU A 370 -8.58 13.44 -17.54
N THR A 371 -8.94 13.42 -18.83
CA THR A 371 -8.90 12.20 -19.65
C THR A 371 -7.47 11.68 -19.80
N GLU A 372 -6.52 12.55 -20.15
CA GLU A 372 -5.11 12.13 -20.29
C GLU A 372 -4.46 11.74 -18.95
N ASP A 373 -4.76 12.46 -17.88
CA ASP A 373 -4.29 12.08 -16.54
C ASP A 373 -4.88 10.73 -16.11
N ALA A 374 -6.15 10.47 -16.35
CA ALA A 374 -6.80 9.19 -16.06
C ALA A 374 -6.17 8.04 -16.83
N LYS A 375 -5.93 8.21 -18.14
CA LYS A 375 -5.24 7.22 -18.96
C LYS A 375 -3.85 6.90 -18.40
N ARG A 376 -3.09 7.93 -18.03
CA ARG A 376 -1.75 7.74 -17.49
C ARG A 376 -1.77 7.09 -16.11
N MET A 377 -2.71 7.47 -15.24
CA MET A 377 -2.91 6.83 -13.93
C MET A 377 -3.21 5.33 -14.07
N TYR A 378 -4.04 4.95 -15.03
CA TYR A 378 -4.31 3.53 -15.32
C TYR A 378 -3.04 2.82 -15.80
N GLU A 379 -2.39 3.36 -16.83
CA GLU A 379 -1.24 2.76 -17.48
C GLU A 379 -0.07 2.50 -16.52
N ILE A 380 0.20 3.43 -15.61
CA ILE A 380 1.30 3.27 -14.65
C ILE A 380 1.03 2.21 -13.58
N CYS A 381 -0.27 1.92 -13.30
CA CYS A 381 -0.68 0.93 -12.30
C CYS A 381 -0.72 -0.51 -12.81
N ILE A 382 -0.86 -0.69 -14.12
CA ILE A 382 -0.99 -2.04 -14.69
C ILE A 382 0.36 -2.60 -15.13
N ASN A 383 0.53 -3.91 -14.92
CA ASN A 383 1.70 -4.66 -15.42
C ASN A 383 1.40 -5.39 -16.72
N LYS A 384 0.12 -5.66 -17.01
CA LYS A 384 -0.32 -6.35 -18.21
C LYS A 384 -1.43 -5.55 -18.90
N LYS A 385 -1.17 -5.10 -20.13
CA LYS A 385 -2.20 -4.46 -20.97
C LYS A 385 -3.11 -5.52 -21.57
N PHE A 386 -4.41 -5.23 -21.58
CA PHE A 386 -5.40 -6.04 -22.30
C PHE A 386 -5.54 -5.52 -23.74
N SER A 387 -5.86 -6.41 -24.68
CA SER A 387 -6.10 -6.02 -26.09
C SER A 387 -7.41 -5.25 -26.30
N ALA A 388 -8.34 -5.38 -25.39
CA ALA A 388 -9.63 -4.68 -25.36
C ALA A 388 -10.00 -4.38 -23.92
N ILE A 389 -11.02 -3.53 -23.73
CA ILE A 389 -11.53 -3.18 -22.40
C ILE A 389 -11.92 -4.45 -21.61
N PRO A 390 -11.34 -4.69 -20.41
CA PRO A 390 -11.71 -5.82 -19.59
C PRO A 390 -13.16 -5.71 -19.11
N LYS A 391 -13.86 -6.83 -19.11
CA LYS A 391 -15.25 -6.89 -18.66
C LYS A 391 -15.29 -7.28 -17.18
N ARG A 392 -15.08 -6.30 -16.30
CA ARG A 392 -15.01 -6.53 -14.87
C ARG A 392 -16.39 -6.67 -14.23
N LEU A 393 -16.49 -7.62 -13.31
CA LEU A 393 -17.67 -7.77 -12.46
C LEU A 393 -17.72 -6.61 -11.44
N PRO A 394 -18.82 -5.83 -11.32
CA PRO A 394 -18.92 -4.75 -10.34
C PRO A 394 -18.68 -5.26 -8.91
N TYR A 395 -17.91 -4.53 -8.11
CA TYR A 395 -17.42 -5.02 -6.81
C TYR A 395 -18.54 -5.34 -5.81
N VAL A 396 -19.52 -4.45 -5.65
CA VAL A 396 -20.65 -4.68 -4.75
C VAL A 396 -21.51 -5.87 -5.22
N PHE A 397 -21.64 -6.05 -6.54
CA PHE A 397 -22.33 -7.19 -7.11
C PHE A 397 -21.58 -8.50 -6.88
N ALA A 398 -20.26 -8.50 -7.05
CA ALA A 398 -19.39 -9.63 -6.70
C ALA A 398 -19.50 -9.99 -5.22
N SER A 399 -19.51 -8.99 -4.32
CA SER A 399 -19.74 -9.19 -2.89
C SER A 399 -21.07 -9.88 -2.60
N THR A 400 -22.12 -9.44 -3.28
CA THR A 400 -23.47 -10.06 -3.13
C THR A 400 -23.47 -11.52 -3.58
N LEU A 401 -22.91 -11.80 -4.76
CA LEU A 401 -22.84 -13.17 -5.27
C LEU A 401 -22.02 -14.08 -4.34
N SER A 402 -20.88 -13.57 -3.83
CA SER A 402 -20.04 -14.34 -2.91
C SER A 402 -20.75 -14.63 -1.57
N GLN A 403 -21.54 -13.70 -1.05
CA GLN A 403 -22.31 -13.88 0.18
C GLN A 403 -23.41 -14.95 0.03
N ILE A 404 -24.02 -15.04 -1.15
CA ILE A 404 -25.16 -15.93 -1.40
C ILE A 404 -24.70 -17.31 -1.85
N TYR A 405 -23.75 -17.38 -2.76
CA TYR A 405 -23.36 -18.62 -3.43
C TYR A 405 -22.00 -19.16 -2.98
N GLY A 406 -21.22 -18.39 -2.20
CA GLY A 406 -19.90 -18.81 -1.75
C GLY A 406 -19.00 -19.18 -2.94
N GLU A 407 -18.40 -20.36 -2.88
CA GLU A 407 -17.53 -20.90 -3.93
C GLU A 407 -18.22 -21.10 -5.29
N LYS A 408 -19.56 -21.28 -5.28
CA LYS A 408 -20.36 -21.44 -6.51
C LYS A 408 -20.68 -20.12 -7.22
N ALA A 409 -20.28 -18.98 -6.67
CA ALA A 409 -20.56 -17.66 -7.25
C ALA A 409 -20.03 -17.52 -8.70
N ILE A 410 -18.88 -18.12 -9.01
CA ILE A 410 -18.31 -18.10 -10.36
C ILE A 410 -19.16 -18.86 -11.38
N GLU A 411 -19.84 -19.93 -10.96
CA GLU A 411 -20.74 -20.68 -11.84
C GLU A 411 -21.92 -19.80 -12.25
N LYS A 412 -22.45 -18.96 -11.33
CA LYS A 412 -23.51 -18.00 -11.64
C LYS A 412 -23.08 -16.92 -12.62
N VAL A 413 -21.84 -16.44 -12.56
CA VAL A 413 -21.26 -15.53 -13.56
C VAL A 413 -21.21 -16.20 -14.94
N ARG A 414 -20.75 -17.45 -15.00
CA ARG A 414 -20.71 -18.21 -16.25
C ARG A 414 -22.09 -18.50 -16.84
N GLU A 415 -23.06 -18.84 -16.00
CA GLU A 415 -24.45 -19.00 -16.42
C GLU A 415 -25.02 -17.69 -17.00
N THR A 416 -24.73 -16.54 -16.37
CA THR A 416 -25.14 -15.22 -16.86
C THR A 416 -24.53 -14.92 -18.23
N ASN A 417 -23.22 -15.17 -18.42
CA ASN A 417 -22.56 -15.03 -19.73
C ASN A 417 -23.21 -15.94 -20.79
N LYS A 418 -23.50 -17.21 -20.44
CA LYS A 418 -24.13 -18.17 -21.35
C LYS A 418 -25.53 -17.73 -21.76
N LYS A 419 -26.35 -17.28 -20.81
CA LYS A 419 -27.72 -16.78 -21.07
C LYS A 419 -27.71 -15.55 -21.97
N ALA A 420 -26.73 -14.66 -21.78
CA ALA A 420 -26.57 -13.46 -22.61
C ALA A 420 -26.04 -13.75 -24.03
N GLY A 421 -25.60 -14.98 -24.32
CA GLY A 421 -24.97 -15.36 -25.59
C GLY A 421 -23.67 -14.60 -25.88
N GLN A 422 -23.12 -13.92 -24.90
CA GLN A 422 -21.87 -13.15 -25.00
C GLN A 422 -21.16 -13.08 -23.64
N ILE A 423 -19.87 -12.82 -23.66
CA ILE A 423 -19.09 -12.57 -22.45
C ILE A 423 -19.50 -11.20 -21.91
N LEU A 424 -20.20 -11.14 -20.77
CA LEU A 424 -20.49 -9.92 -20.01
C LEU A 424 -19.40 -9.64 -18.99
N TYR A 425 -18.78 -10.71 -18.44
CA TYR A 425 -17.72 -10.64 -17.43
C TYR A 425 -16.63 -11.65 -17.78
N ASP A 426 -15.37 -11.21 -17.72
CA ASP A 426 -14.20 -12.08 -17.95
C ASP A 426 -14.04 -13.05 -16.79
N ASP A 427 -13.92 -14.35 -17.07
CA ASP A 427 -13.96 -15.43 -16.06
C ASP A 427 -12.85 -15.29 -15.00
N ASP A 428 -11.60 -15.03 -15.42
CA ASP A 428 -10.46 -14.91 -14.51
C ASP A 428 -10.54 -13.64 -13.66
N LEU A 429 -10.94 -12.51 -14.26
CA LEU A 429 -11.15 -11.27 -13.52
C LEU A 429 -12.32 -11.37 -12.56
N ALA A 430 -13.39 -12.08 -12.96
CA ALA A 430 -14.55 -12.32 -12.10
C ALA A 430 -14.19 -13.19 -10.88
N LYS A 431 -13.37 -14.24 -11.05
CA LYS A 431 -12.90 -15.08 -9.93
C LYS A 431 -12.13 -14.24 -8.90
N ILE A 432 -11.18 -13.43 -9.36
CA ILE A 432 -10.39 -12.55 -8.49
C ILE A 432 -11.33 -11.59 -7.75
N ARG A 433 -12.22 -10.93 -8.48
CA ARG A 433 -13.16 -9.95 -7.90
C ARG A 433 -14.12 -10.59 -6.89
N LEU A 434 -14.62 -11.79 -7.15
CA LEU A 434 -15.48 -12.56 -6.21
C LEU A 434 -14.73 -12.90 -4.93
N GLU A 435 -13.47 -13.34 -5.02
CA GLU A 435 -12.63 -13.61 -3.86
C GLU A 435 -12.43 -12.34 -3.01
N LYS A 436 -11.98 -11.24 -3.64
CA LYS A 436 -11.71 -9.98 -2.93
C LYS A 436 -12.97 -9.41 -2.30
N ALA A 437 -14.07 -9.36 -3.03
CA ALA A 437 -15.34 -8.82 -2.56
C ALA A 437 -16.01 -9.70 -1.51
N GLY A 438 -15.85 -11.03 -1.59
CA GLY A 438 -16.30 -11.97 -0.56
C GLY A 438 -15.52 -11.82 0.74
N ASN A 439 -14.20 -11.71 0.67
CA ASN A 439 -13.35 -11.44 1.82
C ASN A 439 -13.71 -10.10 2.48
N TRP A 440 -13.93 -9.05 1.67
CA TRP A 440 -14.38 -7.77 2.17
C TRP A 440 -15.70 -7.86 2.92
N ALA A 441 -16.70 -8.56 2.37
CA ALA A 441 -17.98 -8.75 3.02
C ALA A 441 -17.81 -9.46 4.38
N ASN A 442 -16.97 -10.48 4.46
CA ASN A 442 -16.70 -11.20 5.70
C ASN A 442 -15.99 -10.36 6.76
N LEU A 443 -15.16 -9.40 6.37
CA LEU A 443 -14.36 -8.57 7.28
C LEU A 443 -15.09 -7.30 7.72
N TYR A 444 -15.90 -6.69 6.84
CA TYR A 444 -16.43 -5.33 7.03
C TYR A 444 -17.95 -5.22 7.06
N ILE A 445 -18.69 -6.26 6.67
CA ILE A 445 -20.14 -6.29 6.82
C ILE A 445 -20.49 -7.08 8.09
N PRO A 446 -21.17 -6.47 9.08
CA PRO A 446 -21.65 -7.18 10.26
C PRO A 446 -22.48 -8.40 9.87
N GLU A 447 -22.39 -9.49 10.62
CA GLU A 447 -23.04 -10.76 10.26
C GLU A 447 -24.56 -10.61 10.05
N GLY A 448 -25.23 -9.83 10.90
CA GLY A 448 -26.66 -9.54 10.77
C GLY A 448 -27.04 -8.68 9.57
N GLU A 449 -26.04 -7.99 8.95
CA GLU A 449 -26.25 -7.15 7.76
C GLU A 449 -25.88 -7.86 6.46
N ARG A 450 -25.26 -9.04 6.54
CA ARG A 450 -24.88 -9.83 5.35
C ARG A 450 -26.12 -10.29 4.61
N ILE A 451 -26.00 -10.37 3.28
CA ILE A 451 -27.08 -10.75 2.39
C ILE A 451 -27.18 -12.28 2.38
N LYS A 452 -28.34 -12.80 2.76
CA LYS A 452 -28.68 -14.22 2.67
C LYS A 452 -30.09 -14.33 2.07
N ILE A 453 -30.33 -15.34 1.24
CA ILE A 453 -31.67 -15.66 0.78
C ILE A 453 -32.42 -16.22 1.99
N ILE A 454 -33.59 -15.64 2.31
CA ILE A 454 -34.47 -16.14 3.39
C ILE A 454 -35.16 -17.42 2.96
N ASP A 455 -35.61 -18.22 3.92
CA ASP A 455 -36.34 -19.44 3.63
C ASP A 455 -37.80 -19.17 3.14
N ASP A 456 -38.46 -20.19 2.60
CA ASP A 456 -39.78 -20.04 2.00
C ASP A 456 -40.86 -19.69 3.02
N LYS A 457 -40.73 -20.19 4.27
CA LYS A 457 -41.69 -19.90 5.33
C LYS A 457 -41.64 -18.42 5.75
N GLU A 458 -40.46 -17.90 5.88
CA GLU A 458 -40.24 -16.48 6.20
C GLU A 458 -40.75 -15.59 5.05
N ALA A 459 -40.45 -15.94 3.81
CA ALA A 459 -40.91 -15.20 2.64
C ALA A 459 -42.44 -15.21 2.52
N GLN A 460 -43.09 -16.38 2.76
CA GLN A 460 -44.55 -16.50 2.75
C GLN A 460 -45.19 -15.63 3.82
N LYS A 461 -44.63 -15.59 5.03
CA LYS A 461 -45.09 -14.69 6.09
C LYS A 461 -45.02 -13.23 5.70
N ILE A 462 -43.90 -12.81 5.07
CA ILE A 462 -43.71 -11.45 4.56
C ILE A 462 -44.75 -11.15 3.46
N TYR A 463 -44.91 -12.07 2.48
CA TYR A 463 -45.87 -11.89 1.38
C TYR A 463 -47.31 -11.68 1.87
N LEU A 464 -47.73 -12.48 2.85
CA LEU A 464 -49.09 -12.36 3.42
C LEU A 464 -49.33 -10.97 4.04
N GLY A 465 -48.30 -10.33 4.61
CA GLY A 465 -48.34 -8.97 5.19
C GLY A 465 -48.28 -7.83 4.18
N LEU A 466 -47.98 -8.07 2.88
CA LEU A 466 -47.88 -7.01 1.88
C LEU A 466 -49.26 -6.43 1.50
N ASP A 467 -49.25 -5.17 1.08
CA ASP A 467 -50.40 -4.48 0.48
C ASP A 467 -50.87 -5.19 -0.80
N ASN A 468 -52.18 -5.24 -1.04
CA ASN A 468 -52.75 -5.93 -2.20
C ASN A 468 -52.28 -5.37 -3.54
N LYS A 469 -52.05 -4.05 -3.65
CA LYS A 469 -51.49 -3.45 -4.87
C LYS A 469 -50.06 -3.92 -5.14
N ILE A 470 -49.27 -4.12 -4.08
CA ILE A 470 -47.90 -4.67 -4.21
C ILE A 470 -47.94 -6.12 -4.63
N LYS A 471 -48.85 -6.93 -4.06
CA LYS A 471 -49.07 -8.34 -4.47
C LYS A 471 -49.44 -8.45 -5.95
N GLU A 472 -50.37 -7.61 -6.41
CA GLU A 472 -50.72 -7.55 -7.83
C GLU A 472 -49.54 -7.22 -8.74
N LEU A 473 -48.69 -6.28 -8.34
CA LEU A 473 -47.50 -5.93 -9.10
C LEU A 473 -46.46 -7.04 -9.12
N LEU A 474 -46.24 -7.72 -7.99
CA LEU A 474 -45.33 -8.88 -7.90
C LEU A 474 -45.81 -10.02 -8.79
N ASN A 475 -47.13 -10.34 -8.77
CA ASN A 475 -47.72 -11.35 -9.62
C ASN A 475 -47.57 -10.97 -11.12
N LYS A 476 -47.92 -9.74 -11.50
CA LYS A 476 -47.72 -9.26 -12.88
C LYS A 476 -46.27 -9.34 -13.30
N PHE A 477 -45.32 -8.98 -12.44
CA PHE A 477 -43.91 -9.10 -12.71
C PHE A 477 -43.48 -10.56 -12.93
N ALA A 478 -43.92 -11.46 -12.07
CA ALA A 478 -43.67 -12.91 -12.21
C ALA A 478 -44.23 -13.50 -13.51
N GLU A 479 -45.35 -12.97 -14.01
CA GLU A 479 -46.01 -13.41 -15.25
C GLU A 479 -45.43 -12.82 -16.53
N MET A 480 -44.47 -11.86 -16.44
CA MET A 480 -43.86 -11.21 -17.61
C MET A 480 -42.84 -12.07 -18.34
N GLY A 481 -42.70 -13.35 -18.04
CA GLY A 481 -41.73 -14.23 -18.68
C GLY A 481 -40.28 -13.86 -18.29
N VAL A 482 -40.08 -13.54 -17.01
CA VAL A 482 -38.79 -13.08 -16.44
C VAL A 482 -37.68 -14.09 -16.73
N GLU A 483 -38.01 -15.34 -16.94
CA GLU A 483 -37.12 -16.45 -17.30
C GLU A 483 -36.36 -16.24 -18.61
N ASN A 484 -36.89 -15.45 -19.51
CA ASN A 484 -36.31 -15.19 -20.84
C ASN A 484 -35.64 -13.80 -20.97
N LEU A 485 -35.63 -12.99 -19.89
CA LEU A 485 -35.17 -11.61 -19.91
C LEU A 485 -33.75 -11.47 -19.37
N SER A 486 -32.97 -10.60 -19.97
CA SER A 486 -31.69 -10.13 -19.42
C SER A 486 -31.92 -9.10 -18.30
N GLY A 487 -30.92 -8.84 -17.46
CA GLY A 487 -31.00 -7.84 -16.40
C GLY A 487 -31.38 -6.41 -16.89
N LYS A 488 -31.01 -6.05 -18.13
CA LYS A 488 -31.44 -4.78 -18.75
C LYS A 488 -32.95 -4.78 -19.09
N GLU A 489 -33.43 -5.87 -19.67
CA GLU A 489 -34.84 -6.03 -20.00
C GLU A 489 -35.71 -6.10 -18.75
N ILE A 490 -35.23 -6.80 -17.71
CA ILE A 490 -35.88 -6.81 -16.40
C ILE A 490 -36.01 -5.38 -15.84
N THR A 491 -34.97 -4.56 -15.93
CA THR A 491 -34.99 -3.15 -15.48
C THR A 491 -36.05 -2.35 -16.25
N LEU A 492 -36.11 -2.52 -17.57
CA LEU A 492 -37.09 -1.83 -18.41
C LEU A 492 -38.52 -2.27 -18.06
N LYS A 493 -38.76 -3.57 -17.92
CA LYS A 493 -40.07 -4.15 -17.57
C LYS A 493 -40.57 -3.70 -16.20
N ILE A 494 -39.69 -3.66 -15.19
CA ILE A 494 -40.04 -3.09 -13.87
C ILE A 494 -40.41 -1.61 -14.02
N GLY A 495 -39.62 -0.84 -14.83
CA GLY A 495 -39.90 0.57 -15.09
C GLY A 495 -41.26 0.80 -15.77
N GLU A 496 -41.63 -0.03 -16.75
CA GLU A 496 -42.91 0.01 -17.44
C GLU A 496 -44.06 -0.36 -16.49
N LEU A 497 -43.90 -1.41 -15.70
CA LEU A 497 -44.87 -1.86 -14.70
C LEU A 497 -45.20 -0.78 -13.67
N ILE A 498 -44.14 -0.08 -13.17
CA ILE A 498 -44.29 1.00 -12.20
C ILE A 498 -44.90 2.26 -12.86
N LYS A 499 -44.48 2.62 -14.06
CA LYS A 499 -45.05 3.79 -14.81
C LYS A 499 -46.54 3.61 -15.09
N SER A 500 -46.98 2.39 -15.41
CA SER A 500 -48.38 2.08 -15.65
C SER A 500 -49.26 2.28 -14.41
N SER A 501 -48.68 2.30 -13.20
CA SER A 501 -49.42 2.54 -11.96
C SER A 501 -49.62 4.02 -11.59
N GLY A 502 -48.88 4.92 -12.22
CA GLY A 502 -48.99 6.39 -12.01
C GLY A 502 -48.51 6.91 -10.64
N ASP A 503 -48.02 6.04 -9.77
CA ASP A 503 -47.68 6.37 -8.39
C ASP A 503 -46.16 6.17 -8.12
N LYS A 504 -45.46 7.28 -7.80
CA LYS A 504 -44.02 7.25 -7.51
C LYS A 504 -43.68 6.53 -6.19
N GLU A 505 -44.55 6.59 -5.19
CA GLU A 505 -44.33 5.90 -3.91
C GLU A 505 -44.42 4.37 -4.07
N LEU A 506 -45.22 3.91 -5.02
CA LEU A 506 -45.38 2.52 -5.34
C LEU A 506 -44.07 1.87 -5.84
N SER A 507 -43.22 2.64 -6.51
CA SER A 507 -41.87 2.19 -6.92
C SER A 507 -41.02 1.77 -5.71
N VAL A 508 -40.94 2.63 -4.70
CA VAL A 508 -40.12 2.36 -3.50
C VAL A 508 -40.67 1.15 -2.75
N LYS A 509 -42.02 1.06 -2.61
CA LYS A 509 -42.68 -0.06 -1.95
C LYS A 509 -42.48 -1.38 -2.70
N PHE A 510 -42.55 -1.36 -4.05
CA PHE A 510 -42.33 -2.56 -4.86
C PHE A 510 -40.89 -3.09 -4.72
N TYR A 511 -39.87 -2.21 -4.86
CA TYR A 511 -38.49 -2.63 -4.65
C TYR A 511 -38.25 -3.12 -3.21
N GLY A 512 -38.79 -2.43 -2.21
CA GLY A 512 -38.73 -2.85 -0.82
C GLY A 512 -39.35 -4.23 -0.61
N ALA A 513 -40.52 -4.53 -1.19
CA ALA A 513 -41.17 -5.83 -1.13
C ALA A 513 -40.31 -6.93 -1.80
N CYS A 514 -39.70 -6.65 -2.97
CA CYS A 514 -38.78 -7.59 -3.61
C CYS A 514 -37.59 -7.92 -2.71
N TYR A 515 -36.98 -6.92 -2.09
CA TYR A 515 -35.86 -7.15 -1.17
C TYR A 515 -36.27 -7.88 0.10
N MET A 516 -37.42 -7.55 0.65
CA MET A 516 -37.97 -8.25 1.81
C MET A 516 -38.23 -9.73 1.51
N LEU A 517 -38.81 -10.05 0.36
CA LEU A 517 -39.10 -11.43 -0.05
C LEU A 517 -37.85 -12.24 -0.37
N LEU A 518 -36.80 -11.60 -0.86
CA LEU A 518 -35.56 -12.29 -1.19
C LEU A 518 -34.60 -12.37 0.00
N PHE A 519 -34.46 -11.30 0.78
CA PHE A 519 -33.38 -11.14 1.77
C PHE A 519 -33.89 -10.82 3.19
N GLY A 520 -35.17 -10.63 3.41
CA GLY A 520 -35.71 -10.15 4.70
C GLY A 520 -35.29 -8.71 5.05
N LYS A 521 -34.94 -7.88 4.05
CA LYS A 521 -34.41 -6.51 4.19
C LYS A 521 -35.15 -5.57 3.26
N GLU A 522 -35.31 -4.29 3.65
CA GLU A 522 -35.98 -3.29 2.82
C GLU A 522 -35.13 -2.78 1.64
N LYS A 523 -33.82 -3.00 1.69
CA LYS A 523 -32.85 -2.53 0.71
C LYS A 523 -31.85 -3.63 0.36
N GLY A 524 -31.29 -3.58 -0.85
CA GLY A 524 -30.30 -4.54 -1.32
C GLY A 524 -29.56 -4.05 -2.58
N PRO A 525 -28.79 -4.94 -3.24
CA PRO A 525 -28.06 -4.63 -4.48
C PRO A 525 -29.03 -4.33 -5.63
N LYS A 526 -28.51 -3.86 -6.79
CA LYS A 526 -29.35 -3.61 -7.98
C LYS A 526 -30.18 -4.84 -8.34
N LEU A 527 -31.48 -4.78 -8.10
CA LEU A 527 -32.42 -5.91 -8.14
C LEU A 527 -32.38 -6.67 -9.47
N ALA A 528 -32.42 -5.96 -10.59
CA ALA A 528 -32.50 -6.58 -11.91
C ALA A 528 -31.25 -7.42 -12.26
N GLY A 529 -30.06 -6.90 -11.97
CA GLY A 529 -28.82 -7.66 -12.17
C GLY A 529 -28.73 -8.88 -11.25
N PHE A 530 -29.34 -8.79 -10.07
CA PHE A 530 -29.36 -9.89 -9.11
C PHE A 530 -30.41 -10.97 -9.53
N ILE A 531 -31.61 -10.56 -9.94
CA ILE A 531 -32.65 -11.48 -10.45
C ILE A 531 -32.12 -12.30 -11.63
N ASP A 532 -31.28 -11.73 -12.49
CA ASP A 532 -30.67 -12.44 -13.63
C ASP A 532 -29.76 -13.60 -13.20
N THR A 533 -29.21 -13.58 -11.98
CA THR A 533 -28.35 -14.65 -11.43
C THR A 533 -29.13 -15.73 -10.65
N LEU A 534 -30.35 -15.44 -10.21
CA LEU A 534 -31.19 -16.39 -9.49
C LEU A 534 -31.82 -17.40 -10.45
N ASP A 535 -32.20 -18.57 -9.89
CA ASP A 535 -33.08 -19.49 -10.56
C ASP A 535 -34.45 -18.82 -10.78
N LYS A 536 -34.94 -18.92 -12.03
CA LYS A 536 -36.12 -18.16 -12.43
C LYS A 536 -37.42 -18.75 -11.88
N ASP A 537 -37.48 -20.08 -11.76
CA ASP A 537 -38.59 -20.73 -11.11
C ASP A 537 -38.64 -20.35 -9.63
N PHE A 538 -37.46 -20.26 -8.98
CA PHE A 538 -37.35 -19.73 -7.63
C PHE A 538 -37.91 -18.31 -7.51
N ILE A 539 -37.58 -17.41 -8.44
CA ILE A 539 -38.07 -16.02 -8.43
C ILE A 539 -39.58 -15.96 -8.63
N ILE A 540 -40.11 -16.73 -9.59
CA ILE A 540 -41.55 -16.79 -9.86
C ILE A 540 -42.30 -17.29 -8.65
N ASN A 541 -41.88 -18.41 -8.08
CA ASN A 541 -42.52 -18.98 -6.90
C ASN A 541 -42.44 -18.07 -5.68
N ARG A 542 -41.28 -17.39 -5.51
CA ARG A 542 -41.04 -16.47 -4.41
C ARG A 542 -41.95 -15.23 -4.46
N PHE A 543 -42.24 -14.71 -5.66
CA PHE A 543 -43.05 -13.51 -5.83
C PHE A 543 -44.55 -13.81 -5.97
N LYS A 544 -44.95 -15.04 -6.30
CA LYS A 544 -46.34 -15.51 -6.27
C LYS A 544 -46.75 -16.09 -4.93
N ALA A 545 -45.78 -16.40 -4.05
CA ALA A 545 -45.98 -17.10 -2.78
C ALA A 545 -46.65 -18.48 -2.93
N GLU A 546 -46.36 -19.19 -4.02
CA GLU A 546 -46.74 -20.57 -4.27
C GLU A 546 -45.71 -21.53 -3.66
#